data_5fb283c51ea72409dca631c077256358
#
_entry.id   5fb283c51ea72409dca631c077256358
#
_cell.length_a   1.000
_cell.length_b   1.000
_cell.length_c   1.000
_cell.angle_alpha   90.00
_cell.angle_beta   90.00
_cell.angle_gamma   90.00
#
_symmetry.space_group_name_H-M   'P 1'
#
loop_
_entity.id
_entity.type
_entity.pdbx_description
1 polymer ?
#
loop_
_entity_poly.entity_id
_entity_poly.type
_entity_poly.pdbx_seq_one_letter_code
_entity_poly.pdbx_strand_id
1 'polypeptide(L)'
;MPETSIVPPLPSPRDAPAYVDPHPAPELSLKQETNIAQIRPDAMPSFAESPVAATDDALVLQSLNAWADAWSRRDDKAYFAAYDSRFVPDGGGSRSAWETRKRQALGAAKTIEVKIESPSVDRTAADTATVTFKQLYRSGSYHDATLKQVRMVERADRWLIVEEKVLSTLKDDQP
;
A
#
# COMPACT_ATOMS: atom_id res chain seq x y z
N MET A 1 43.97 20.87 -13.21
CA MET A 1 43.61 19.71 -12.36
C MET A 1 42.11 19.67 -12.31
N PRO A 2 41.40 18.78 -13.00
CA PRO A 2 39.96 18.65 -12.84
C PRO A 2 39.66 17.85 -11.57
N GLU A 3 38.94 18.48 -10.64
CA GLU A 3 38.39 17.81 -9.46
C GLU A 3 37.32 16.82 -9.90
N THR A 4 37.62 15.56 -9.70
CA THR A 4 36.66 14.46 -9.86
C THR A 4 35.67 14.51 -8.70
N SER A 5 34.51 15.12 -8.89
CA SER A 5 33.36 14.98 -7.96
C SER A 5 32.95 13.52 -7.87
N ILE A 6 33.37 12.88 -6.81
CA ILE A 6 32.86 11.56 -6.44
C ILE A 6 31.46 11.76 -5.87
N VAL A 7 30.46 11.53 -6.71
CA VAL A 7 29.08 11.41 -6.26
C VAL A 7 28.96 10.10 -5.47
N PRO A 8 28.61 10.15 -4.18
CA PRO A 8 28.39 8.91 -3.41
C PRO A 8 27.22 8.13 -4.03
N PRO A 9 27.30 6.79 -4.08
CA PRO A 9 26.21 5.99 -4.58
C PRO A 9 24.97 6.20 -3.69
N LEU A 10 23.84 6.41 -4.33
CA LEU A 10 22.53 6.48 -3.69
C LEU A 10 22.32 5.24 -2.81
N PRO A 11 21.84 5.40 -1.57
CA PRO A 11 21.45 4.26 -0.76
C PRO A 11 20.35 3.49 -1.50
N SER A 12 20.64 2.23 -1.80
CA SER A 12 19.66 1.28 -2.27
C SER A 12 18.51 1.21 -1.28
N PRO A 13 17.27 0.98 -1.72
CA PRO A 13 16.13 0.80 -0.82
C PRO A 13 16.26 -0.40 0.15
N ARG A 14 17.40 -1.08 0.14
CA ARG A 14 17.78 -2.12 1.09
C ARG A 14 18.28 -1.61 2.43
N ASP A 15 18.62 -0.33 2.57
CA ASP A 15 19.07 0.28 3.83
C ASP A 15 17.92 0.86 4.67
N ALA A 16 16.69 0.40 4.47
CA ALA A 16 15.71 0.47 5.53
C ALA A 16 16.11 -0.61 6.57
N PRO A 17 16.37 -0.24 7.84
CA PRO A 17 16.64 -1.24 8.85
C PRO A 17 15.49 -2.24 8.86
N ALA A 18 15.83 -3.52 8.71
CA ALA A 18 14.89 -4.60 8.88
C ALA A 18 14.31 -4.47 10.29
N TYR A 19 13.05 -4.05 10.38
CA TYR A 19 12.29 -4.11 11.62
C TYR A 19 12.11 -5.59 11.97
N VAL A 20 12.90 -6.05 12.89
CA VAL A 20 12.72 -7.34 13.56
C VAL A 20 11.72 -7.09 14.67
N ASP A 21 10.48 -7.48 14.49
CA ASP A 21 9.47 -7.47 15.52
C ASP A 21 9.75 -8.59 16.54
N PRO A 22 10.07 -8.28 17.80
CA PRO A 22 10.27 -9.28 18.84
C PRO A 22 8.97 -9.56 19.61
N HIS A 23 7.90 -9.90 18.93
CA HIS A 23 6.72 -10.40 19.64
C HIS A 23 6.50 -11.88 19.30
N PRO A 24 6.61 -12.77 20.28
CA PRO A 24 6.21 -14.16 20.08
C PRO A 24 4.69 -14.21 19.88
N ALA A 25 4.30 -14.87 18.80
CA ALA A 25 2.91 -15.17 18.54
C ALA A 25 2.28 -15.94 19.71
N PRO A 26 1.08 -15.59 20.16
CA PRO A 26 0.35 -16.45 21.08
C PRO A 26 -0.10 -17.70 20.33
N GLU A 27 0.31 -18.85 20.83
CA GLU A 27 -0.22 -20.15 20.45
C GLU A 27 -1.74 -20.17 20.67
N LEU A 28 -2.49 -20.18 19.58
CA LEU A 28 -3.91 -20.49 19.65
C LEU A 28 -4.09 -22.01 19.76
N SER A 29 -4.37 -22.43 20.96
CA SER A 29 -4.81 -23.78 21.29
C SER A 29 -6.11 -24.08 20.55
N LEU A 30 -6.05 -25.00 19.61
CA LEU A 30 -7.20 -25.62 18.97
C LEU A 30 -7.93 -26.47 19.99
N LYS A 31 -9.10 -26.04 20.44
CA LYS A 31 -10.13 -26.95 20.91
C LYS A 31 -11.29 -26.95 19.94
N GLN A 32 -11.33 -28.03 19.17
CA GLN A 32 -12.51 -28.46 18.44
C GLN A 32 -13.63 -28.76 19.40
N GLU A 33 -14.78 -28.21 19.15
CA GLU A 33 -16.02 -28.89 19.49
C GLU A 33 -16.98 -28.81 18.30
N THR A 34 -17.14 -29.98 17.72
CA THR A 34 -18.13 -30.36 16.73
C THR A 34 -19.52 -30.20 17.33
N ASN A 35 -20.37 -29.39 16.76
CA ASN A 35 -21.79 -29.56 16.96
C ASN A 35 -22.50 -29.51 15.61
N ILE A 36 -22.81 -30.70 15.12
CA ILE A 36 -23.67 -30.94 13.96
C ILE A 36 -25.10 -30.92 14.48
N ALA A 37 -25.86 -29.93 14.15
CA ALA A 37 -27.30 -29.98 14.26
C ALA A 37 -28.00 -29.14 13.19
N GLN A 38 -28.54 -29.87 12.21
CA GLN A 38 -29.75 -29.59 11.45
C GLN A 38 -29.80 -28.39 10.54
N ILE A 39 -29.52 -28.70 9.29
CA ILE A 39 -29.88 -27.95 8.09
C ILE A 39 -31.41 -27.99 7.95
N ARG A 40 -32.05 -26.86 8.00
CA ARG A 40 -33.35 -26.64 7.38
C ARG A 40 -33.17 -25.84 6.11
N PRO A 41 -33.65 -26.33 4.95
CA PRO A 41 -33.67 -25.53 3.74
C PRO A 41 -34.97 -24.73 3.73
N ASP A 42 -34.89 -23.47 4.06
CA ASP A 42 -35.85 -22.48 3.56
C ASP A 42 -35.36 -21.06 3.86
N ALA A 43 -35.55 -20.18 2.84
CA ALA A 43 -35.22 -18.77 2.81
C ALA A 43 -33.75 -18.45 2.47
N MET A 44 -33.46 -18.38 1.18
CA MET A 44 -32.41 -17.51 0.66
C MET A 44 -32.76 -16.06 1.03
N PRO A 45 -31.99 -15.37 1.85
CA PRO A 45 -31.99 -13.93 1.78
C PRO A 45 -31.27 -13.57 0.48
N SER A 46 -32.03 -13.04 -0.46
CA SER A 46 -31.49 -12.28 -1.58
C SER A 46 -30.67 -11.14 -0.97
N PHE A 47 -29.35 -11.33 -0.91
CA PHE A 47 -28.45 -10.21 -0.69
C PHE A 47 -28.57 -9.34 -1.94
N ALA A 48 -29.50 -8.41 -1.89
CA ALA A 48 -29.44 -7.26 -2.75
C ALA A 48 -28.12 -6.55 -2.40
N GLU A 49 -27.10 -6.83 -3.17
CA GLU A 49 -25.87 -6.06 -3.21
C GLU A 49 -26.28 -4.60 -3.39
N SER A 50 -26.16 -3.82 -2.32
CA SER A 50 -26.49 -2.40 -2.39
C SER A 50 -25.54 -1.76 -3.39
N PRO A 51 -26.03 -1.15 -4.47
CA PRO A 51 -25.18 -0.59 -5.52
C PRO A 51 -24.25 0.54 -5.02
N VAL A 52 -24.48 1.05 -3.82
CA VAL A 52 -23.69 2.09 -3.17
C VAL A 52 -22.30 1.60 -2.76
N ALA A 53 -22.17 0.38 -2.24
CA ALA A 53 -20.87 -0.17 -1.82
C ALA A 53 -19.91 -0.38 -3.01
N ALA A 54 -20.42 -0.84 -4.14
CA ALA A 54 -19.60 -1.03 -5.35
C ALA A 54 -19.09 0.30 -5.93
N THR A 55 -19.83 1.39 -5.78
CA THR A 55 -19.44 2.72 -6.25
C THR A 55 -18.33 3.31 -5.37
N ASP A 56 -18.42 3.12 -4.05
CA ASP A 56 -17.45 3.62 -3.10
C ASP A 56 -16.10 2.88 -3.21
N ASP A 57 -16.12 1.57 -3.37
CA ASP A 57 -14.91 0.78 -3.59
C ASP A 57 -14.23 1.16 -4.91
N ALA A 58 -14.99 1.49 -5.95
CA ALA A 58 -14.45 2.00 -7.20
C ALA A 58 -13.72 3.34 -7.01
N LEU A 59 -14.23 4.24 -6.17
CA LEU A 59 -13.59 5.52 -5.84
C LEU A 59 -12.30 5.33 -5.03
N VAL A 60 -12.28 4.37 -4.09
CA VAL A 60 -11.07 3.98 -3.36
C VAL A 60 -10.01 3.49 -4.33
N LEU A 61 -10.35 2.56 -5.22
CA LEU A 61 -9.43 2.01 -6.22
C LEU A 61 -8.98 3.06 -7.24
N GLN A 62 -9.86 3.97 -7.65
CA GLN A 62 -9.50 5.08 -8.52
C GLN A 62 -8.44 5.98 -7.89
N SER A 63 -8.61 6.33 -6.62
CA SER A 63 -7.65 7.14 -5.88
C SER A 63 -6.30 6.43 -5.71
N LEU A 64 -6.32 5.12 -5.45
CA LEU A 64 -5.12 4.30 -5.33
C LEU A 64 -4.37 4.20 -6.68
N ASN A 65 -5.09 4.01 -7.78
CA ASN A 65 -4.49 3.99 -9.11
C ASN A 65 -3.92 5.35 -9.50
N ALA A 66 -4.60 6.44 -9.18
CA ALA A 66 -4.10 7.80 -9.42
C ALA A 66 -2.79 8.07 -8.65
N TRP A 67 -2.65 7.54 -7.43
CA TRP A 67 -1.40 7.57 -6.67
C TRP A 67 -0.27 6.80 -7.36
N ALA A 68 -0.53 5.59 -7.85
CA ALA A 68 0.46 4.78 -8.57
C ALA A 68 0.88 5.44 -9.90
N ASP A 69 -0.06 6.06 -10.61
CA ASP A 69 0.20 6.82 -11.83
C ASP A 69 1.04 8.07 -11.58
N ALA A 70 0.74 8.83 -10.53
CA ALA A 70 1.53 9.99 -10.13
C ALA A 70 2.97 9.58 -9.81
N TRP A 71 3.15 8.47 -9.12
CA TRP A 71 4.46 7.90 -8.83
C TRP A 71 5.21 7.51 -10.13
N SER A 72 4.53 6.80 -11.04
CA SER A 72 5.11 6.38 -12.33
C SER A 72 5.50 7.58 -13.20
N ARG A 73 4.71 8.65 -13.20
CA ARG A 73 5.03 9.90 -13.93
C ARG A 73 6.06 10.77 -13.21
N ARG A 74 6.46 10.41 -12.00
CA ARG A 74 7.34 11.22 -11.13
C ARG A 74 6.76 12.61 -10.85
N ASP A 75 5.44 12.69 -10.80
CA ASP A 75 4.71 13.89 -10.41
C ASP A 75 4.64 13.96 -8.88
N ASP A 76 5.65 14.60 -8.29
CA ASP A 76 5.78 14.71 -6.83
C ASP A 76 4.59 15.42 -6.20
N LYS A 77 4.05 16.44 -6.84
CA LYS A 77 2.89 17.18 -6.36
C LYS A 77 1.65 16.30 -6.28
N ALA A 78 1.32 15.58 -7.35
CA ALA A 78 0.18 14.67 -7.37
C ALA A 78 0.40 13.47 -6.42
N TYR A 79 1.63 12.96 -6.35
CA TYR A 79 2.01 11.88 -5.45
C TYR A 79 1.75 12.25 -3.98
N PHE A 80 2.27 13.39 -3.51
CA PHE A 80 2.06 13.83 -2.13
C PHE A 80 0.63 14.27 -1.83
N ALA A 81 -0.12 14.75 -2.84
CA ALA A 81 -1.53 15.09 -2.70
C ALA A 81 -2.44 13.88 -2.44
N ALA A 82 -1.96 12.66 -2.69
CA ALA A 82 -2.67 11.43 -2.37
C ALA A 82 -2.62 11.05 -0.88
N TYR A 83 -1.79 11.73 -0.08
CA TYR A 83 -1.64 11.47 1.35
C TYR A 83 -2.39 12.50 2.20
N ASP A 84 -3.12 12.00 3.20
CA ASP A 84 -3.79 12.86 4.20
C ASP A 84 -2.77 13.62 5.03
N SER A 85 -3.17 14.77 5.57
CA SER A 85 -2.31 15.58 6.46
C SER A 85 -1.86 14.83 7.72
N ARG A 86 -2.62 13.81 8.13
CA ARG A 86 -2.33 12.95 9.30
C ARG A 86 -1.53 11.70 8.95
N PHE A 87 -1.06 11.56 7.72
CA PHE A 87 -0.24 10.43 7.32
C PHE A 87 1.01 10.33 8.19
N VAL A 88 1.25 9.14 8.74
CA VAL A 88 2.45 8.79 9.50
C VAL A 88 3.27 7.80 8.67
N PRO A 89 4.54 8.14 8.36
CA PRO A 89 5.42 7.22 7.65
C PRO A 89 5.68 5.95 8.44
N ASP A 90 5.79 4.83 7.74
CA ASP A 90 6.18 3.55 8.34
C ASP A 90 7.61 3.65 8.92
N GLY A 91 7.82 3.01 10.08
CA GLY A 91 9.08 3.08 10.82
C GLY A 91 9.26 4.36 11.67
N GLY A 92 8.25 5.22 11.71
CA GLY A 92 8.29 6.49 12.46
C GLY A 92 9.09 7.58 11.74
N GLY A 93 9.26 8.71 12.40
CA GLY A 93 9.92 9.86 11.84
C GLY A 93 8.96 10.94 11.35
N SER A 94 9.51 12.11 11.02
CA SER A 94 8.67 13.21 10.57
C SER A 94 8.23 13.03 9.13
N ARG A 95 7.02 13.46 8.83
CA ARG A 95 6.49 13.52 7.47
C ARG A 95 7.42 14.33 6.55
N SER A 96 7.95 15.44 7.03
CA SER A 96 8.85 16.31 6.26
C SER A 96 10.13 15.59 5.83
N ALA A 97 10.75 14.81 6.73
CA ALA A 97 11.92 14.02 6.38
C ALA A 97 11.60 12.92 5.37
N TRP A 98 10.43 12.28 5.51
CA TRP A 98 9.94 11.28 4.56
C TRP A 98 9.68 11.91 3.17
N GLU A 99 9.00 13.06 3.11
CA GLU A 99 8.76 13.77 1.85
C GLU A 99 10.06 14.17 1.16
N THR A 100 11.05 14.65 1.92
CA THR A 100 12.36 15.01 1.37
C THR A 100 13.04 13.81 0.71
N ARG A 101 13.07 12.66 1.40
CA ARG A 101 13.63 11.42 0.83
C ARG A 101 12.87 10.96 -0.42
N LYS A 102 11.54 11.03 -0.39
CA LYS A 102 10.72 10.65 -1.56
C LYS A 102 10.94 11.57 -2.75
N ARG A 103 11.01 12.89 -2.55
CA ARG A 103 11.34 13.83 -3.62
C ARG A 103 12.71 13.57 -4.24
N GLN A 104 13.70 13.29 -3.42
CA GLN A 104 15.04 12.92 -3.91
C GLN A 104 15.00 11.65 -4.75
N ALA A 105 14.30 10.61 -4.29
CA ALA A 105 14.16 9.36 -5.03
C ALA A 105 13.42 9.53 -6.36
N LEU A 106 12.32 10.31 -6.37
CA LEU A 106 11.56 10.63 -7.57
C LEU A 106 12.38 11.42 -8.57
N GLY A 107 13.17 12.38 -8.09
CA GLY A 107 14.03 13.23 -8.94
C GLY A 107 15.23 12.49 -9.52
N ALA A 108 15.82 11.56 -8.78
CA ALA A 108 16.99 10.79 -9.19
C ALA A 108 16.66 9.68 -10.20
N ALA A 109 15.45 9.13 -10.17
CA ALA A 109 15.05 8.05 -11.05
C ALA A 109 14.84 8.54 -12.48
N LYS A 110 15.41 7.85 -13.46
CA LYS A 110 15.18 8.15 -14.89
C LYS A 110 13.78 7.70 -15.33
N THR A 111 13.39 6.53 -14.89
CA THR A 111 12.09 5.90 -15.16
C THR A 111 11.56 5.27 -13.89
N ILE A 112 10.27 5.34 -13.69
CA ILE A 112 9.55 4.62 -12.63
C ILE A 112 8.30 4.04 -13.26
N GLU A 113 8.04 2.77 -12.96
CA GLU A 113 6.79 2.10 -13.26
C GLU A 113 6.26 1.44 -11.99
N VAL A 114 5.04 1.79 -11.61
CA VAL A 114 4.34 1.20 -10.47
C VAL A 114 3.05 0.60 -10.97
N LYS A 115 2.84 -0.69 -10.68
CA LYS A 115 1.60 -1.40 -10.98
C LYS A 115 0.98 -1.94 -9.71
N ILE A 116 -0.33 -1.90 -9.67
CA ILE A 116 -1.17 -2.47 -8.61
C ILE A 116 -1.85 -3.70 -9.19
N GLU A 117 -1.62 -4.84 -8.55
CA GLU A 117 -2.22 -6.11 -8.93
C GLU A 117 -3.07 -6.67 -7.78
N SER A 118 -4.20 -7.26 -8.15
CA SER A 118 -5.10 -7.96 -7.23
C SER A 118 -5.49 -7.14 -5.98
N PRO A 119 -5.95 -5.89 -6.14
CA PRO A 119 -6.36 -5.09 -5.00
C PRO A 119 -7.62 -5.68 -4.35
N SER A 120 -7.60 -5.74 -3.02
CA SER A 120 -8.75 -6.13 -2.18
C SER A 120 -9.08 -4.97 -1.25
N VAL A 121 -10.31 -4.49 -1.33
CA VAL A 121 -10.82 -3.39 -0.50
C VAL A 121 -11.59 -3.97 0.67
N ASP A 122 -11.25 -3.55 1.87
CA ASP A 122 -11.97 -3.85 3.11
C ASP A 122 -12.46 -2.54 3.74
N ARG A 123 -13.77 -2.37 3.79
CA ARG A 123 -14.42 -1.19 4.36
C ARG A 123 -14.55 -1.37 5.88
N THR A 124 -13.77 -0.61 6.63
CA THR A 124 -13.81 -0.65 8.10
C THR A 124 -14.78 0.37 8.69
N ALA A 125 -15.13 1.40 7.93
CA ALA A 125 -16.16 2.40 8.27
C ALA A 125 -16.67 3.07 6.98
N ALA A 126 -17.69 3.91 7.09
CA ALA A 126 -18.24 4.64 5.94
C ALA A 126 -17.19 5.49 5.21
N ASP A 127 -16.28 6.10 5.96
CA ASP A 127 -15.23 6.99 5.48
C ASP A 127 -13.82 6.40 5.56
N THR A 128 -13.69 5.08 5.81
CA THR A 128 -12.39 4.42 6.01
C THR A 128 -12.35 3.08 5.31
N ALA A 129 -11.31 2.88 4.51
CA ALA A 129 -11.04 1.64 3.80
C ALA A 129 -9.59 1.21 3.98
N THR A 130 -9.37 -0.10 4.02
CA THR A 130 -8.05 -0.72 3.95
C THR A 130 -7.94 -1.45 2.63
N VAL A 131 -6.89 -1.19 1.88
CA VAL A 131 -6.64 -1.85 0.59
C VAL A 131 -5.35 -2.65 0.69
N THR A 132 -5.44 -3.94 0.40
CA THR A 132 -4.29 -4.84 0.30
C THR A 132 -4.08 -5.20 -1.16
N PHE A 133 -2.86 -5.06 -1.65
CA PHE A 133 -2.52 -5.28 -3.05
C PHE A 133 -1.07 -5.70 -3.23
N LYS A 134 -0.79 -6.37 -4.35
CA LYS A 134 0.57 -6.59 -4.82
C LYS A 134 1.04 -5.36 -5.58
N GLN A 135 2.13 -4.75 -5.14
CA GLN A 135 2.79 -3.66 -5.83
C GLN A 135 3.97 -4.20 -6.63
N LEU A 136 4.00 -3.92 -7.91
CA LEU A 136 5.17 -4.10 -8.75
C LEU A 136 5.84 -2.75 -8.93
N TYR A 137 7.14 -2.68 -8.64
CA TYR A 137 7.95 -1.50 -8.84
C TYR A 137 9.11 -1.79 -9.79
N ARG A 138 9.32 -0.92 -10.76
CA ARG A 138 10.45 -0.98 -11.68
C ARG A 138 11.07 0.39 -11.86
N SER A 139 12.40 0.46 -11.82
CA SER A 139 13.15 1.68 -12.09
C SER A 139 14.49 1.32 -12.72
N GLY A 140 14.63 1.58 -14.03
CA GLY A 140 15.79 1.11 -14.80
C GLY A 140 15.88 -0.41 -14.79
N SER A 141 17.01 -0.96 -14.33
CA SER A 141 17.24 -2.40 -14.17
C SER A 141 16.75 -2.95 -12.81
N TYR A 142 16.37 -2.08 -11.89
CA TYR A 142 15.84 -2.49 -10.59
C TYR A 142 14.34 -2.80 -10.68
N HIS A 143 13.92 -3.89 -10.09
CA HIS A 143 12.52 -4.27 -9.94
C HIS A 143 12.30 -5.00 -8.64
N ASP A 144 11.15 -4.82 -8.05
CA ASP A 144 10.69 -5.57 -6.90
C ASP A 144 9.17 -5.78 -6.94
N ALA A 145 8.73 -6.75 -6.14
CA ALA A 145 7.34 -7.02 -5.88
C ALA A 145 7.10 -7.08 -4.37
N THR A 146 6.12 -6.36 -3.90
CA THR A 146 5.75 -6.33 -2.48
C THR A 146 4.26 -6.51 -2.29
N LEU A 147 3.87 -7.27 -1.26
CA LEU A 147 2.50 -7.21 -0.75
C LEU A 147 2.39 -6.02 0.17
N LYS A 148 1.52 -5.10 -0.19
CA LYS A 148 1.36 -3.83 0.51
C LYS A 148 -0.07 -3.65 1.00
N GLN A 149 -0.22 -2.96 2.10
CA GLN A 149 -1.50 -2.54 2.64
C GLN A 149 -1.48 -1.03 2.85
N VAL A 150 -2.55 -0.36 2.44
CA VAL A 150 -2.76 1.06 2.71
C VAL A 150 -4.10 1.23 3.40
N ARG A 151 -4.15 2.12 4.38
CA ARG A 151 -5.39 2.59 4.97
C ARG A 151 -5.70 3.97 4.40
N MET A 152 -6.91 4.12 3.89
CA MET A 152 -7.38 5.33 3.24
C MET A 152 -8.59 5.89 3.98
N VAL A 153 -8.71 7.20 3.97
CA VAL A 153 -9.86 7.92 4.54
C VAL A 153 -10.44 8.86 3.50
N GLU A 154 -11.75 9.01 3.54
CA GLU A 154 -12.45 9.97 2.70
C GLU A 154 -12.37 11.38 3.29
N ARG A 155 -12.02 12.33 2.44
CA ARG A 155 -11.98 13.77 2.75
C ARG A 155 -12.46 14.56 1.55
N ALA A 156 -13.56 15.28 1.69
CA ALA A 156 -14.11 16.12 0.62
C ALA A 156 -14.18 15.37 -0.72
N ASP A 157 -14.87 14.24 -0.73
CA ASP A 157 -15.07 13.35 -1.88
C ASP A 157 -13.77 12.77 -2.50
N ARG A 158 -12.68 12.71 -1.71
CA ARG A 158 -11.42 12.14 -2.12
C ARG A 158 -10.92 11.12 -1.10
N TRP A 159 -10.40 10.01 -1.57
CA TRP A 159 -9.76 8.99 -0.74
C TRP A 159 -8.27 9.28 -0.62
N LEU A 160 -7.79 9.48 0.62
CA LEU A 160 -6.40 9.85 0.92
C LEU A 160 -5.75 8.79 1.81
N ILE A 161 -4.48 8.55 1.58
CA ILE A 161 -3.69 7.56 2.34
C ILE A 161 -3.30 8.15 3.70
N VAL A 162 -3.64 7.46 4.78
CA VAL A 162 -3.23 7.81 6.16
C VAL A 162 -2.20 6.87 6.73
N GLU A 163 -2.07 5.68 6.17
CA GLU A 163 -1.10 4.67 6.61
C GLU A 163 -0.70 3.78 5.43
N GLU A 164 0.56 3.41 5.37
CA GLU A 164 1.13 2.55 4.35
C GLU A 164 2.05 1.54 5.03
N LYS A 165 1.85 0.25 4.75
CA LYS A 165 2.64 -0.86 5.31
C LYS A 165 3.07 -1.82 4.21
N VAL A 166 4.31 -2.27 4.26
CA VAL A 166 4.79 -3.42 3.51
C VAL A 166 4.57 -4.67 4.36
N LEU A 167 3.70 -5.57 3.90
CA LEU A 167 3.39 -6.82 4.61
C LEU A 167 4.44 -7.89 4.33
N SER A 168 4.91 -7.98 3.08
CA SER A 168 5.97 -8.90 2.68
C SER A 168 6.62 -8.45 1.38
N THR A 169 7.90 -8.80 1.21
CA THR A 169 8.58 -8.71 -0.08
C THR A 169 8.39 -10.05 -0.78
N LEU A 170 7.82 -10.01 -1.99
CA LEU A 170 7.62 -11.19 -2.80
C LEU A 170 8.91 -11.44 -3.59
N LYS A 171 9.43 -12.66 -3.57
CA LYS A 171 10.50 -13.03 -4.49
C LYS A 171 9.91 -13.06 -5.89
N ASP A 172 10.53 -12.34 -6.82
CA ASP A 172 10.24 -12.52 -8.23
C ASP A 172 10.61 -13.96 -8.59
N ASP A 173 9.59 -14.80 -8.78
CA ASP A 173 9.75 -16.05 -9.52
C ASP A 173 9.89 -15.64 -11.00
N GLN A 174 11.13 -15.34 -11.40
CA GLN A 174 11.41 -15.24 -12.82
C GLN A 174 11.38 -16.65 -13.42
N PRO A 175 10.58 -16.87 -14.47
CA PRO A 175 10.69 -18.08 -15.27
C PRO A 175 12.00 -18.13 -16.06
#